data_4c792fc781741ba221dd15f8f0f83e5d
#
_entry.id   4c792fc781741ba221dd15f8f0f83e5d
#
_cell.length_a   1.000
_cell.length_b   1.000
_cell.length_c   1.000
_cell.angle_alpha   90.00
_cell.angle_beta   90.00
_cell.angle_gamma   90.00
#
_symmetry.space_group_name_H-M   'P 1'
#
loop_
_entity.id
_entity.type
_entity.pdbx_description
1 polymer ?
#
loop_
_entity_poly.entity_id
_entity_poly.type
_entity_poly.pdbx_seq_one_letter_code
_entity_poly.pdbx_strand_id
1 'polypeptide(L)'
;MTDTNQRDTEKIMQLRYEIPDTFWSLFRSVNREIYMESLLVINEEYQYSNYFLTKEICVQVLSDMNAQKQVLLQREENETDFDMLETTASRILRWLLKTGWLKKIEDYSTMTTNIVIPDYAAVFIE
;
A
#
# COMPACT_ATOMS: atom_id res chain seq x y z
N MET A 1 -23.85 28.81 -1.22
CA MET A 1 -22.98 28.44 -0.08
C MET A 1 -23.37 27.12 0.53
N THR A 2 -24.65 26.82 0.61
CA THR A 2 -25.13 25.50 1.05
C THR A 2 -24.60 24.35 0.18
N ASP A 3 -24.42 24.60 -1.11
CA ASP A 3 -23.97 23.57 -2.06
C ASP A 3 -22.52 23.12 -1.79
N THR A 4 -21.65 24.05 -1.36
CA THR A 4 -20.25 23.75 -1.03
C THR A 4 -20.16 22.86 0.19
N ASN A 5 -20.88 23.17 1.25
CA ASN A 5 -20.90 22.38 2.49
C ASN A 5 -21.50 21.00 2.26
N GLN A 6 -22.54 20.92 1.47
CA GLN A 6 -23.17 19.65 1.12
C GLN A 6 -22.24 18.77 0.30
N ARG A 7 -21.51 19.35 -0.65
CA ARG A 7 -20.54 18.64 -1.49
C ARG A 7 -19.40 18.09 -0.65
N ASP A 8 -18.90 18.89 0.30
CA ASP A 8 -17.81 18.47 1.18
C ASP A 8 -18.29 17.33 2.10
N THR A 9 -19.51 17.41 2.61
CA THR A 9 -20.09 16.36 3.45
C THR A 9 -20.23 15.06 2.69
N GLU A 10 -20.73 15.12 1.45
CA GLU A 10 -20.88 13.95 0.59
C GLU A 10 -19.52 13.32 0.29
N LYS A 11 -18.50 14.12 0.01
CA LYS A 11 -17.15 13.66 -0.26
C LYS A 11 -16.55 12.96 0.95
N ILE A 12 -16.74 13.51 2.14
CA ILE A 12 -16.26 12.90 3.39
C ILE A 12 -16.95 11.56 3.63
N MET A 13 -18.26 11.49 3.41
CA MET A 13 -19.00 10.23 3.54
C MET A 13 -18.53 9.19 2.55
N GLN A 14 -18.25 9.58 1.31
CA GLN A 14 -17.73 8.69 0.28
C GLN A 14 -16.36 8.13 0.69
N LEU A 15 -15.46 8.98 1.19
CA LEU A 15 -14.15 8.56 1.67
C LEU A 15 -14.28 7.54 2.82
N ARG A 16 -15.24 7.75 3.72
CA ARG A 16 -15.51 6.81 4.81
C ARG A 16 -15.82 5.41 4.33
N TYR A 17 -16.60 5.30 3.26
CA TYR A 17 -16.97 3.99 2.71
C TYR A 17 -15.82 3.34 1.95
N GLU A 18 -14.98 4.13 1.31
CA GLU A 18 -13.90 3.62 0.48
C GLU A 18 -12.67 3.22 1.29
N ILE A 19 -12.39 3.95 2.39
CA ILE A 19 -11.19 3.72 3.20
C ILE A 19 -11.48 2.63 4.22
N PRO A 20 -10.74 1.50 4.17
CA PRO A 20 -10.87 0.47 5.20
C PRO A 20 -10.45 1.00 6.59
N ASP A 21 -11.08 0.51 7.64
CA ASP A 21 -10.71 0.87 9.01
C ASP A 21 -9.25 0.56 9.31
N THR A 22 -8.73 -0.52 8.76
CA THR A 22 -7.35 -0.96 8.94
C THR A 22 -6.33 -0.02 8.32
N PHE A 23 -6.75 0.86 7.39
CA PHE A 23 -5.88 1.85 6.74
C PHE A 23 -5.11 2.71 7.76
N TRP A 24 -5.79 3.12 8.82
CA TRP A 24 -5.22 4.00 9.83
C TRP A 24 -4.21 3.31 10.74
N SER A 25 -4.19 1.97 10.74
CA SER A 25 -3.26 1.19 11.56
C SER A 25 -1.79 1.42 11.17
N LEU A 26 -1.53 1.90 9.95
CA LEU A 26 -0.17 2.21 9.52
C LEU A 26 0.50 3.20 10.48
N PHE A 27 -0.22 4.23 10.89
CA PHE A 27 0.33 5.30 11.73
C PHE A 27 0.62 4.83 13.16
N ARG A 28 0.06 3.69 13.57
CA ARG A 28 0.28 3.09 14.89
C ARG A 28 1.24 1.92 14.86
N SER A 29 1.64 1.46 13.67
CA SER A 29 2.53 0.32 13.54
C SER A 29 3.93 0.65 14.00
N VAL A 30 4.60 -0.33 14.61
CA VAL A 30 6.02 -0.24 14.96
C VAL A 30 6.88 -0.11 13.69
N ASN A 31 6.37 -0.55 12.56
CA ASN A 31 7.04 -0.49 11.25
C ASN A 31 6.57 0.70 10.39
N ARG A 32 5.90 1.69 10.97
CA ARG A 32 5.28 2.78 10.20
C ARG A 32 6.23 3.51 9.26
N GLU A 33 7.46 3.75 9.70
CA GLU A 33 8.45 4.44 8.85
C GLU A 33 8.83 3.61 7.65
N ILE A 34 9.00 2.30 7.86
CA ILE A 34 9.32 1.37 6.78
C ILE A 34 8.19 1.32 5.76
N TYR A 35 6.95 1.26 6.23
CA TYR A 35 5.79 1.24 5.33
C TYR A 35 5.65 2.55 4.57
N MET A 36 5.89 3.69 5.22
CA MET A 36 5.82 5.00 4.56
C MET A 36 6.88 5.13 3.49
N GLU A 37 8.12 4.73 3.78
CA GLU A 37 9.19 4.73 2.77
C GLU A 37 8.86 3.77 1.63
N SER A 38 8.32 2.61 1.95
CA SER A 38 7.91 1.63 0.95
C SER A 38 6.86 2.20 0.00
N LEU A 39 5.87 2.90 0.55
CA LEU A 39 4.83 3.54 -0.25
C LEU A 39 5.40 4.62 -1.17
N LEU A 40 6.36 5.39 -0.69
CA LEU A 40 7.01 6.41 -1.54
C LEU A 40 7.74 5.79 -2.71
N VAL A 41 8.49 4.72 -2.46
CA VAL A 41 9.23 4.01 -3.52
C VAL A 41 8.28 3.36 -4.53
N ILE A 42 7.22 2.75 -4.02
CA ILE A 42 6.19 2.13 -4.88
C ILE A 42 5.50 3.19 -5.72
N ASN A 43 5.14 4.32 -5.13
CA ASN A 43 4.48 5.41 -5.86
C ASN A 43 5.35 5.95 -6.97
N GLU A 44 6.64 6.11 -6.71
CA GLU A 44 7.60 6.58 -7.71
C GLU A 44 7.64 5.65 -8.91
N GLU A 45 7.73 4.34 -8.67
CA GLU A 45 7.72 3.32 -9.73
C GLU A 45 6.37 3.28 -10.44
N TYR A 46 5.29 3.41 -9.68
CA TYR A 46 3.93 3.41 -10.21
C TYR A 46 3.71 4.54 -11.22
N GLN A 47 4.17 5.74 -10.89
CA GLN A 47 4.09 6.90 -11.79
C GLN A 47 5.02 6.75 -12.99
N TYR A 48 6.24 6.27 -12.77
CA TYR A 48 7.22 6.04 -13.84
C TYR A 48 6.68 5.04 -14.87
N SER A 49 5.97 4.03 -14.43
CA SER A 49 5.41 2.96 -15.27
C SER A 49 4.02 3.30 -15.83
N ASN A 50 3.61 4.56 -15.79
CA ASN A 50 2.29 5.03 -16.26
C ASN A 50 1.13 4.29 -15.57
N TYR A 51 1.27 4.10 -14.27
CA TYR A 51 0.23 3.47 -13.42
C TYR A 51 -0.01 1.99 -13.75
N PHE A 52 0.98 1.34 -14.34
CA PHE A 52 0.96 -0.08 -14.63
C PHE A 52 2.11 -0.76 -13.88
N LEU A 53 1.81 -1.33 -12.73
CA LEU A 53 2.81 -1.93 -11.84
C LEU A 53 2.44 -3.38 -11.55
N THR A 54 3.27 -4.31 -12.02
CA THR A 54 3.06 -5.71 -11.71
C THR A 54 3.52 -6.03 -10.29
N LYS A 55 2.97 -7.09 -9.73
CA LYS A 55 3.36 -7.55 -8.40
C LYS A 55 4.87 -7.86 -8.34
N GLU A 56 5.41 -8.47 -9.38
CA GLU A 56 6.82 -8.85 -9.46
C GLU A 56 7.73 -7.63 -9.41
N ILE A 57 7.39 -6.58 -10.16
CA ILE A 57 8.15 -5.33 -10.15
C ILE A 57 8.04 -4.65 -8.78
N CYS A 58 6.85 -4.67 -8.20
CA CYS A 58 6.63 -4.09 -6.87
C CYS A 58 7.51 -4.77 -5.82
N VAL A 59 7.54 -6.09 -5.82
CA VAL A 59 8.39 -6.87 -4.90
C VAL A 59 9.86 -6.56 -5.15
N GLN A 60 10.27 -6.45 -6.42
CA GLN A 60 11.66 -6.13 -6.76
C GLN A 60 12.08 -4.76 -6.23
N VAL A 61 11.22 -3.75 -6.42
CA VAL A 61 11.47 -2.39 -5.92
C VAL A 61 11.63 -2.39 -4.40
N LEU A 62 10.78 -3.12 -3.70
CA LEU A 62 10.87 -3.24 -2.25
C LEU A 62 12.11 -4.01 -1.81
N SER A 63 12.47 -5.07 -2.54
CA SER A 63 13.68 -5.85 -2.25
C SER A 63 14.93 -4.98 -2.38
N ASP A 64 15.00 -4.17 -3.43
CA ASP A 64 16.13 -3.26 -3.66
C ASP A 64 16.23 -2.22 -2.54
N MET A 65 15.11 -1.63 -2.13
CA MET A 65 15.06 -0.69 -1.03
C MET A 65 15.55 -1.32 0.27
N ASN A 66 15.07 -2.52 0.56
CA ASN A 66 15.41 -3.24 1.79
C ASN A 66 16.91 -3.57 1.83
N ALA A 67 17.49 -3.95 0.70
CA ALA A 67 18.92 -4.24 0.61
C ALA A 67 19.76 -2.99 0.82
N GLN A 68 19.37 -1.87 0.22
CA GLN A 68 20.11 -0.62 0.32
C GLN A 68 20.08 -0.04 1.73
N LYS A 69 18.93 -0.12 2.40
CA LYS A 69 18.73 0.49 3.72
C LYS A 69 18.91 -0.49 4.87
N GLN A 70 19.18 -1.76 4.58
CA GLN A 70 19.32 -2.81 5.59
C GLN A 70 18.13 -2.83 6.54
N VAL A 71 16.92 -2.87 5.95
CA VAL A 71 15.66 -2.78 6.67
C VAL A 71 15.47 -3.97 7.60
N LEU A 72 15.10 -3.69 8.84
CA LEU A 72 14.72 -4.70 9.84
C LEU A 72 13.24 -4.53 10.15
N LEU A 73 12.43 -5.38 9.55
CA LEU A 73 10.98 -5.35 9.74
C LEU A 73 10.60 -6.17 10.96
N GLN A 74 9.98 -5.53 11.93
CA GLN A 74 9.52 -6.21 13.14
C GLN A 74 8.24 -6.99 12.84
N ARG A 75 8.01 -8.05 13.62
CA ARG A 75 6.80 -8.86 13.49
C ARG A 75 5.58 -8.05 13.89
N GLU A 76 4.55 -8.10 13.04
CA GLU A 76 3.25 -7.54 13.36
C GLU A 76 2.40 -8.57 14.12
N GLU A 77 1.43 -8.07 14.90
CA GLU A 77 0.60 -8.94 15.75
C GLU A 77 -0.14 -10.02 14.97
N ASN A 78 -0.51 -9.72 13.74
CA ASN A 78 -1.29 -10.63 12.90
C ASN A 78 -0.44 -11.59 12.07
N GLU A 79 0.88 -11.48 12.15
CA GLU A 79 1.77 -12.35 11.40
C GLU A 79 1.92 -13.69 12.09
N THR A 80 1.78 -14.76 11.31
CA THR A 80 2.00 -16.13 11.78
C THR A 80 3.48 -16.49 11.64
N ASP A 81 3.89 -17.60 12.27
CA ASP A 81 5.25 -18.11 12.08
C ASP A 81 5.53 -18.43 10.61
N PHE A 82 4.51 -18.89 9.89
CA PHE A 82 4.59 -19.16 8.46
C PHE A 82 4.87 -17.88 7.68
N ASP A 83 4.16 -16.79 8.03
CA ASP A 83 4.36 -15.48 7.38
C ASP A 83 5.79 -14.98 7.57
N MET A 84 6.38 -15.25 8.71
CA MET A 84 7.76 -14.82 9.02
C MET A 84 8.82 -15.51 8.17
N LEU A 85 8.48 -16.58 7.47
CA LEU A 85 9.39 -17.27 6.55
C LEU A 85 9.50 -16.56 5.21
N GLU A 86 8.57 -15.64 4.90
CA GLU A 86 8.61 -14.89 3.65
C GLU A 86 9.68 -13.80 3.69
N THR A 87 10.05 -13.31 2.50
CA THR A 87 10.99 -12.19 2.39
C THR A 87 10.42 -10.93 3.02
N THR A 88 11.28 -10.02 3.41
CA THR A 88 10.86 -8.73 3.96
C THR A 88 9.98 -7.98 2.96
N ALA A 89 10.34 -7.97 1.68
CA ALA A 89 9.55 -7.33 0.63
C ALA A 89 8.14 -7.91 0.53
N SER A 90 8.01 -9.23 0.55
CA SER A 90 6.71 -9.89 0.49
C SER A 90 5.87 -9.60 1.73
N ARG A 91 6.49 -9.54 2.90
CA ARG A 91 5.79 -9.21 4.15
C ARG A 91 5.27 -7.78 4.12
N ILE A 92 6.07 -6.83 3.63
CA ILE A 92 5.65 -5.43 3.48
C ILE A 92 4.47 -5.34 2.53
N LEU A 93 4.58 -5.95 1.35
CA LEU A 93 3.52 -5.89 0.34
C LEU A 93 2.22 -6.50 0.87
N ARG A 94 2.31 -7.66 1.51
CA ARG A 94 1.13 -8.31 2.10
C ARG A 94 0.45 -7.40 3.12
N TRP A 95 1.21 -6.76 3.98
CA TRP A 95 0.66 -5.87 5.00
C TRP A 95 -0.02 -4.65 4.37
N LEU A 96 0.60 -4.04 3.37
CA LEU A 96 0.03 -2.88 2.68
C LEU A 96 -1.25 -3.24 1.91
N LEU A 97 -1.31 -4.43 1.33
CA LEU A 97 -2.52 -4.94 0.67
C LEU A 97 -3.62 -5.21 1.70
N LYS A 98 -3.28 -5.83 2.79
CA LYS A 98 -4.24 -6.21 3.85
C LYS A 98 -4.88 -4.98 4.49
N THR A 99 -4.11 -3.90 4.68
CA THR A 99 -4.59 -2.69 5.33
C THR A 99 -5.24 -1.69 4.37
N GLY A 100 -5.19 -1.97 3.07
CA GLY A 100 -5.88 -1.14 2.08
C GLY A 100 -5.09 0.02 1.52
N TRP A 101 -3.81 0.14 1.86
CA TRP A 101 -2.94 1.15 1.24
C TRP A 101 -2.64 0.83 -0.21
N LEU A 102 -2.63 -0.44 -0.55
CA LEU A 102 -2.49 -0.93 -1.91
C LEU A 102 -3.63 -1.89 -2.21
N LYS A 103 -3.95 -2.04 -3.49
CA LYS A 103 -4.90 -3.05 -3.96
C LYS A 103 -4.27 -3.85 -5.07
N LYS A 104 -4.69 -5.10 -5.21
CA LYS A 104 -4.26 -5.92 -6.34
C LYS A 104 -5.44 -6.11 -7.29
N ILE A 105 -5.13 -6.07 -8.58
CA ILE A 105 -6.08 -6.33 -9.64
C ILE A 105 -5.52 -7.48 -10.47
N GLU A 106 -6.27 -8.56 -10.57
CA GLU A 106 -5.87 -9.72 -11.35
C GLU A 106 -6.43 -9.61 -12.76
N ASP A 107 -5.55 -9.73 -13.74
CA ASP A 107 -5.93 -9.75 -15.15
C ASP A 107 -5.82 -11.20 -15.64
N TYR A 108 -6.98 -11.84 -15.76
CA TYR A 108 -7.04 -13.24 -16.13
C TYR A 108 -6.68 -13.48 -17.59
N SER A 109 -6.80 -12.45 -18.45
CA SER A 109 -6.46 -12.58 -19.86
C SER A 109 -4.94 -12.67 -20.08
N THR A 110 -4.16 -11.94 -19.27
CA THR A 110 -2.70 -11.95 -19.33
C THR A 110 -2.06 -12.75 -18.22
N MET A 111 -2.86 -13.29 -17.29
CA MET A 111 -2.39 -14.05 -16.13
C MET A 111 -1.43 -13.22 -15.26
N THR A 112 -1.66 -11.92 -15.18
CA THR A 112 -0.83 -10.99 -14.37
C THR A 112 -1.60 -10.45 -13.19
N THR A 113 -0.86 -10.16 -12.11
CA THR A 113 -1.38 -9.44 -10.94
C THR A 113 -0.76 -8.07 -10.93
N ASN A 114 -1.60 -7.03 -10.95
CA ASN A 114 -1.16 -5.64 -10.91
C ASN A 114 -1.43 -5.05 -9.54
N ILE A 115 -0.51 -4.19 -9.10
CA ILE A 115 -0.64 -3.45 -7.83
C ILE A 115 -1.05 -2.03 -8.18
N VAL A 116 -2.08 -1.54 -7.49
CA VAL A 116 -2.56 -0.18 -7.70
C VAL A 116 -2.61 0.56 -6.36
N ILE A 117 -2.42 1.87 -6.44
CA ILE A 117 -2.56 2.77 -5.30
C ILE A 117 -3.97 3.37 -5.39
N PRO A 118 -4.87 3.06 -4.45
CA PRO A 118 -6.21 3.65 -4.47
C PRO A 118 -6.15 5.17 -4.33
N ASP A 119 -7.13 5.86 -4.90
CA ASP A 119 -7.17 7.33 -4.87
C ASP A 119 -7.10 7.89 -3.45
N TYR A 120 -7.79 7.26 -2.50
CA TYR A 120 -7.77 7.72 -1.11
C TYR A 120 -6.38 7.60 -0.48
N ALA A 121 -5.58 6.62 -0.89
CA ALA A 121 -4.21 6.44 -0.40
C ALA A 121 -3.27 7.43 -1.06
N ALA A 122 -3.46 7.70 -2.34
CA ALA A 122 -2.62 8.62 -3.11
C ALA A 122 -2.57 10.01 -2.47
N VAL A 123 -3.66 10.45 -1.88
CA VAL A 123 -3.75 11.75 -1.19
C VAL A 123 -2.71 11.86 -0.06
N PHE A 124 -2.45 10.76 0.64
CA PHE A 124 -1.49 10.75 1.73
C PHE A 124 -0.04 10.54 1.27
N ILE A 125 0.14 9.93 0.10
CA ILE A 125 1.47 9.64 -0.42
C ILE A 125 2.05 10.84 -1.15
N GLU A 126 1.22 11.59 -1.83
CA GLU A 126 1.63 12.82 -2.51
C GLU A 126 1.78 13.97 -1.51
#